data_35cdad719fcf860fc5919f607a3be9a1
#
_entry.id   35cdad719fcf860fc5919f607a3be9a1
#
_cell.length_a   1.000
_cell.length_b   1.000
_cell.length_c   1.000
_cell.angle_alpha   90.00
_cell.angle_beta   90.00
_cell.angle_gamma   90.00
#
_symmetry.space_group_name_H-M   'P 1'
#
loop_
_entity.id
_entity.type
_entity.pdbx_description
1 polymer ?
#
loop_
_entity_poly.entity_id
_entity_poly.type
_entity_poly.pdbx_seq_one_letter_code
_entity_poly.pdbx_strand_id
1 'polypeptide(L)'
;MDRVREELEQRKSEAEKVGSRIYTSRSPQEVSEEIKVLGAHLAALADVSEEAEKTYQRFLKTYEDLKEKLAILAENKRRLLEEVELRKAVWLGKVKELLLDLNQSYGKILSSVGGRGEVRLINPQSFEKAGLELTVGFHGVPPRKLDAYTQSGGERSVTIMAFLLALQGHIASPIRAVDEFDVHCDPRNRELLWRLTVSTVREFGDVQYIVITPGQLPLTSEDVDNVIVVQKVGGKSQVKIVGEG
;
A
#
# COMPACT_ATOMS: atom_id res chain seq x y z
N MET A 1 -95.88 -43.86 0.54
CA MET A 1 -94.59 -44.44 1.00
C MET A 1 -93.67 -44.78 -0.19
N ASP A 2 -94.22 -45.19 -1.30
CA ASP A 2 -93.40 -45.63 -2.46
C ASP A 2 -92.65 -44.49 -3.14
N ARG A 3 -93.21 -43.32 -3.26
CA ARG A 3 -92.56 -42.14 -3.84
C ARG A 3 -91.26 -41.71 -3.11
N VAL A 4 -91.27 -41.83 -1.81
CA VAL A 4 -90.09 -41.43 -0.96
C VAL A 4 -88.97 -42.48 -1.07
N ARG A 5 -89.38 -43.78 -1.32
CA ARG A 5 -88.38 -44.83 -1.54
C ARG A 5 -87.72 -44.67 -2.92
N GLU A 6 -88.47 -44.39 -3.96
CA GLU A 6 -87.92 -44.14 -5.28
C GLU A 6 -86.97 -42.95 -5.31
N GLU A 7 -87.33 -41.88 -4.64
CA GLU A 7 -86.46 -40.67 -4.53
C GLU A 7 -85.18 -40.94 -3.77
N LEU A 8 -85.23 -41.78 -2.70
CA LEU A 8 -84.06 -42.21 -1.98
C LEU A 8 -83.14 -43.09 -2.79
N GLU A 9 -83.67 -44.03 -3.56
CA GLU A 9 -82.89 -44.91 -4.45
C GLU A 9 -82.22 -44.11 -5.59
N GLN A 10 -82.97 -43.15 -6.12
CA GLN A 10 -82.42 -42.28 -7.17
C GLN A 10 -81.28 -41.44 -6.66
N ARG A 11 -81.39 -40.86 -5.48
CA ARG A 11 -80.36 -40.10 -4.80
C ARG A 11 -79.15 -40.96 -4.40
N LYS A 12 -79.36 -42.20 -4.00
CA LYS A 12 -78.27 -43.14 -3.74
C LYS A 12 -77.49 -43.48 -5.00
N SER A 13 -78.18 -43.74 -6.10
CA SER A 13 -77.60 -44.05 -7.40
C SER A 13 -76.80 -42.85 -7.95
N GLU A 14 -77.30 -41.63 -7.76
CA GLU A 14 -76.56 -40.39 -8.12
C GLU A 14 -75.29 -40.23 -7.25
N ALA A 15 -75.40 -40.51 -5.96
CA ALA A 15 -74.24 -40.44 -5.08
C ALA A 15 -73.13 -41.46 -5.37
N GLU A 16 -73.58 -42.74 -5.75
CA GLU A 16 -72.64 -43.81 -6.16
C GLU A 16 -71.88 -43.50 -7.44
N LYS A 17 -72.47 -42.69 -8.34
CA LYS A 17 -71.75 -42.18 -9.54
C LYS A 17 -70.66 -41.15 -9.23
N VAL A 18 -70.75 -40.47 -8.11
CA VAL A 18 -69.75 -39.44 -7.65
C VAL A 18 -68.61 -40.13 -6.94
N GLY A 19 -68.82 -41.19 -6.20
CA GLY A 19 -67.79 -41.94 -5.51
C GLY A 19 -68.30 -42.88 -4.44
N SER A 20 -67.42 -43.71 -3.85
CA SER A 20 -67.77 -44.62 -2.77
C SER A 20 -68.15 -43.84 -1.47
N ARG A 21 -69.10 -44.40 -0.70
CA ARG A 21 -69.63 -43.79 0.50
C ARG A 21 -68.49 -43.58 1.53
N ILE A 22 -68.28 -42.30 1.87
CA ILE A 22 -67.33 -41.93 2.95
C ILE A 22 -68.10 -41.84 4.28
N TYR A 23 -67.63 -42.60 5.29
CA TYR A 23 -68.15 -42.49 6.65
C TYR A 23 -67.48 -41.37 7.38
N THR A 24 -68.26 -40.35 7.73
CA THR A 24 -67.75 -39.18 8.48
C THR A 24 -68.77 -38.89 9.61
N SER A 25 -68.24 -38.38 10.75
CA SER A 25 -69.06 -37.89 11.85
C SER A 25 -69.58 -36.48 11.63
N ARG A 26 -69.14 -35.81 10.54
CA ARG A 26 -69.53 -34.43 10.22
C ARG A 26 -70.85 -34.36 9.54
N SER A 27 -71.61 -33.32 9.84
CA SER A 27 -72.86 -33.05 9.17
C SER A 27 -72.67 -32.54 7.73
N PRO A 28 -73.59 -32.74 6.79
CA PRO A 28 -73.48 -32.19 5.45
C PRO A 28 -73.37 -30.68 5.41
N GLN A 29 -73.89 -29.96 6.43
CA GLN A 29 -73.87 -28.56 6.54
C GLN A 29 -72.45 -28.08 6.92
N GLU A 30 -71.78 -28.72 7.90
CA GLU A 30 -70.40 -28.45 8.27
C GLU A 30 -69.42 -28.66 7.09
N VAL A 31 -69.57 -29.75 6.31
CA VAL A 31 -68.77 -30.03 5.14
C VAL A 31 -69.01 -28.98 4.05
N SER A 32 -70.22 -28.53 3.84
CA SER A 32 -70.57 -27.48 2.88
C SER A 32 -69.97 -26.11 3.27
N GLU A 33 -69.97 -25.78 4.56
CA GLU A 33 -69.36 -24.56 5.06
C GLU A 33 -67.82 -24.62 4.90
N GLU A 34 -67.20 -25.75 5.22
CA GLU A 34 -65.76 -25.94 5.04
C GLU A 34 -65.36 -25.81 3.59
N ILE A 35 -66.12 -26.39 2.65
CA ILE A 35 -65.91 -26.25 1.21
C ILE A 35 -65.98 -24.77 0.76
N LYS A 36 -66.95 -24.00 1.28
CA LYS A 36 -67.07 -22.58 0.99
C LYS A 36 -65.88 -21.79 1.53
N VAL A 37 -65.42 -22.07 2.74
CA VAL A 37 -64.26 -21.41 3.37
C VAL A 37 -62.98 -21.76 2.58
N LEU A 38 -62.80 -23.04 2.23
CA LEU A 38 -61.62 -23.45 1.43
C LEU A 38 -61.69 -22.87 0.02
N GLY A 39 -62.85 -22.78 -0.60
CA GLY A 39 -63.05 -22.13 -1.89
C GLY A 39 -62.69 -20.63 -1.85
N ALA A 40 -63.08 -19.94 -0.79
CA ALA A 40 -62.69 -18.53 -0.58
C ALA A 40 -61.18 -18.38 -0.40
N HIS A 41 -60.55 -19.29 0.34
CA HIS A 41 -59.08 -19.28 0.51
C HIS A 41 -58.37 -19.55 -0.82
N LEU A 42 -58.85 -20.53 -1.61
CA LEU A 42 -58.33 -20.81 -2.94
C LEU A 42 -58.49 -19.62 -3.90
N ALA A 43 -59.62 -18.93 -3.85
CA ALA A 43 -59.84 -17.73 -4.64
C ALA A 43 -58.90 -16.60 -4.23
N ALA A 44 -58.63 -16.46 -2.95
CA ALA A 44 -57.65 -15.47 -2.46
C ALA A 44 -56.19 -15.78 -2.87
N LEU A 45 -55.87 -17.04 -3.17
CA LEU A 45 -54.58 -17.49 -3.64
C LEU A 45 -54.50 -17.60 -5.18
N ALA A 46 -55.54 -17.21 -5.91
CA ALA A 46 -55.59 -17.33 -7.37
C ALA A 46 -54.45 -16.59 -8.11
N ASP A 47 -53.92 -15.53 -7.50
CA ASP A 47 -52.79 -14.76 -8.04
C ASP A 47 -51.41 -15.34 -7.67
N VAL A 48 -51.38 -16.40 -6.84
CA VAL A 48 -50.12 -17.06 -6.46
C VAL A 48 -49.84 -18.19 -7.44
N SER A 49 -48.78 -18.01 -8.27
CA SER A 49 -48.41 -19.08 -9.21
C SER A 49 -47.74 -20.23 -8.45
N GLU A 50 -47.89 -21.46 -8.97
CA GLU A 50 -47.20 -22.65 -8.43
C GLU A 50 -45.66 -22.50 -8.43
N GLU A 51 -45.15 -21.58 -9.25
CA GLU A 51 -43.73 -21.27 -9.31
C GLU A 51 -43.28 -20.31 -8.20
N ALA A 52 -44.22 -19.63 -7.52
CA ALA A 52 -43.89 -18.63 -6.49
C ALA A 52 -43.11 -19.27 -5.34
N GLU A 53 -43.48 -20.45 -4.91
CA GLU A 53 -42.77 -21.19 -3.85
C GLU A 53 -41.34 -21.57 -4.28
N LYS A 54 -41.18 -22.12 -5.50
CA LYS A 54 -39.87 -22.48 -6.04
C LYS A 54 -38.98 -21.26 -6.18
N THR A 55 -39.53 -20.13 -6.60
CA THR A 55 -38.84 -18.85 -6.72
C THR A 55 -38.44 -18.34 -5.36
N TYR A 56 -39.32 -18.38 -4.36
CA TYR A 56 -39.01 -18.00 -2.99
C TYR A 56 -37.88 -18.84 -2.41
N GLN A 57 -37.92 -20.16 -2.53
CA GLN A 57 -36.87 -21.06 -2.06
C GLN A 57 -35.52 -20.78 -2.74
N ARG A 58 -35.53 -20.44 -4.04
CA ARG A 58 -34.30 -20.02 -4.75
C ARG A 58 -33.73 -18.72 -4.20
N PHE A 59 -34.59 -17.72 -3.97
CA PHE A 59 -34.16 -16.46 -3.37
C PHE A 59 -33.68 -16.65 -1.94
N LEU A 60 -34.35 -17.45 -1.14
CA LEU A 60 -33.93 -17.76 0.23
C LEU A 60 -32.54 -18.38 0.25
N LYS A 61 -32.29 -19.39 -0.56
CA LYS A 61 -30.99 -20.01 -0.70
C LYS A 61 -29.91 -18.99 -1.12
N THR A 62 -30.22 -18.17 -2.14
CA THR A 62 -29.30 -17.13 -2.61
C THR A 62 -29.00 -16.11 -1.51
N TYR A 63 -29.99 -15.73 -0.71
CA TYR A 63 -29.83 -14.82 0.42
C TYR A 63 -28.92 -15.43 1.50
N GLU A 64 -29.12 -16.70 1.84
CA GLU A 64 -28.28 -17.41 2.81
C GLU A 64 -26.83 -17.52 2.32
N ASP A 65 -26.62 -17.92 1.06
CA ASP A 65 -25.31 -17.98 0.41
C ASP A 65 -24.60 -16.60 0.40
N LEU A 66 -25.34 -15.53 0.11
CA LEU A 66 -24.80 -14.17 0.14
C LEU A 66 -24.46 -13.71 1.56
N LYS A 67 -25.28 -14.05 2.53
CA LYS A 67 -25.05 -13.73 3.94
C LYS A 67 -23.79 -14.41 4.48
N GLU A 68 -23.58 -15.69 4.12
CA GLU A 68 -22.37 -16.42 4.48
C GLU A 68 -21.12 -15.80 3.83
N LYS A 69 -21.18 -15.53 2.52
CA LYS A 69 -20.09 -14.88 1.79
C LYS A 69 -19.75 -13.51 2.40
N LEU A 70 -20.76 -12.76 2.80
CA LEU A 70 -20.58 -11.44 3.43
C LEU A 70 -19.86 -11.55 4.77
N ALA A 71 -20.20 -12.56 5.58
CA ALA A 71 -19.51 -12.82 6.85
C ALA A 71 -18.03 -13.19 6.62
N ILE A 72 -17.75 -14.08 5.65
CA ILE A 72 -16.38 -14.46 5.29
C ILE A 72 -15.58 -13.25 4.79
N LEU A 73 -16.18 -12.44 3.91
CA LEU A 73 -15.51 -11.24 3.38
C LEU A 73 -15.24 -10.20 4.47
N ALA A 74 -16.17 -10.01 5.41
CA ALA A 74 -15.99 -9.10 6.54
C ALA A 74 -14.82 -9.55 7.43
N GLU A 75 -14.74 -10.83 7.73
CA GLU A 75 -13.64 -11.40 8.52
C GLU A 75 -12.30 -11.30 7.79
N ASN A 76 -12.25 -11.63 6.49
CA ASN A 76 -11.05 -11.50 5.68
C ASN A 76 -10.59 -10.03 5.62
N LYS A 77 -11.51 -9.09 5.44
CA LYS A 77 -11.22 -7.66 5.48
C LYS A 77 -10.60 -7.24 6.81
N ARG A 78 -11.18 -7.71 7.93
CA ARG A 78 -10.67 -7.40 9.28
C ARG A 78 -9.23 -7.90 9.44
N ARG A 79 -8.95 -9.17 9.06
CA ARG A 79 -7.62 -9.76 9.14
C ARG A 79 -6.59 -9.01 8.27
N LEU A 80 -6.98 -8.65 7.04
CA LEU A 80 -6.10 -7.89 6.15
C LEU A 80 -5.78 -6.50 6.71
N LEU A 81 -6.75 -5.83 7.31
CA LEU A 81 -6.52 -4.53 7.95
C LEU A 81 -5.57 -4.65 9.15
N GLU A 82 -5.75 -5.66 9.99
CA GLU A 82 -4.86 -5.94 11.12
C GLU A 82 -3.43 -6.23 10.66
N GLU A 83 -3.28 -7.02 9.58
CA GLU A 83 -1.96 -7.31 8.99
C GLU A 83 -1.31 -6.03 8.44
N VAL A 84 -2.07 -5.18 7.76
CA VAL A 84 -1.55 -3.89 7.24
C VAL A 84 -1.08 -2.99 8.38
N GLU A 85 -1.85 -2.88 9.47
CA GLU A 85 -1.43 -2.06 10.62
C GLU A 85 -0.18 -2.62 11.30
N LEU A 86 -0.06 -3.94 11.43
CA LEU A 86 1.15 -4.59 11.94
C LEU A 86 2.36 -4.28 11.05
N ARG A 87 2.22 -4.42 9.73
CA ARG A 87 3.29 -4.11 8.77
C ARG A 87 3.71 -2.64 8.82
N LYS A 88 2.75 -1.71 8.96
CA LYS A 88 3.04 -0.29 9.15
C LYS A 88 3.84 -0.03 10.44
N ALA A 89 3.47 -0.67 11.54
CA ALA A 89 4.18 -0.53 12.80
C ALA A 89 5.64 -1.04 12.71
N VAL A 90 5.85 -2.20 12.07
CA VAL A 90 7.18 -2.76 11.82
C VAL A 90 8.00 -1.83 10.91
N TRP A 91 7.41 -1.36 9.82
CA TRP A 91 8.06 -0.42 8.92
C TRP A 91 8.48 0.86 9.64
N LEU A 92 7.58 1.47 10.42
CA LEU A 92 7.88 2.69 11.17
C LEU A 92 9.01 2.47 12.19
N GLY A 93 9.02 1.31 12.85
CA GLY A 93 10.09 0.91 13.76
C GLY A 93 11.44 0.85 13.05
N LYS A 94 11.50 0.18 11.90
CA LYS A 94 12.73 0.06 11.10
C LYS A 94 13.21 1.39 10.54
N VAL A 95 12.30 2.23 10.04
CA VAL A 95 12.65 3.56 9.55
C VAL A 95 13.22 4.44 10.67
N LYS A 96 12.64 4.39 11.88
CA LYS A 96 13.17 5.14 13.02
C LYS A 96 14.56 4.64 13.44
N GLU A 97 14.79 3.35 13.47
CA GLU A 97 16.10 2.75 13.76
C GLU A 97 17.15 3.23 12.75
N LEU A 98 16.86 3.10 11.45
CA LEU A 98 17.75 3.59 10.39
C LEU A 98 18.01 5.09 10.47
N LEU A 99 17.01 5.88 10.83
CA LEU A 99 17.17 7.33 10.96
C LEU A 99 18.05 7.72 12.15
N LEU A 100 18.08 6.95 13.22
CA LEU A 100 19.01 7.19 14.34
C LEU A 100 20.46 7.05 13.86
N ASP A 101 20.79 5.96 13.19
CA ASP A 101 22.12 5.69 12.68
C ASP A 101 22.52 6.68 11.58
N LEU A 102 21.57 6.95 10.66
CA LEU A 102 21.77 7.94 9.60
C LEU A 102 22.03 9.34 10.17
N ASN A 103 21.30 9.76 11.20
CA ASN A 103 21.49 11.05 11.84
C ASN A 103 22.84 11.17 12.53
N GLN A 104 23.34 10.10 13.12
CA GLN A 104 24.68 10.08 13.69
C GLN A 104 25.74 10.31 12.61
N SER A 105 25.66 9.58 11.49
CA SER A 105 26.56 9.72 10.35
C SER A 105 26.44 11.09 9.69
N TYR A 106 25.23 11.55 9.42
CA TYR A 106 24.94 12.85 8.83
C TYR A 106 25.44 14.01 9.69
N GLY A 107 25.19 13.96 11.00
CA GLY A 107 25.69 14.97 11.96
C GLY A 107 27.21 15.00 12.05
N LYS A 108 27.86 13.82 12.01
CA LYS A 108 29.34 13.74 12.00
C LYS A 108 29.91 14.38 10.73
N ILE A 109 29.35 14.04 9.55
CA ILE A 109 29.79 14.58 8.26
C ILE A 109 29.55 16.09 8.20
N LEU A 110 28.38 16.60 8.60
CA LEU A 110 28.10 18.04 8.64
C LEU A 110 29.03 18.80 9.58
N SER A 111 29.32 18.23 10.75
CA SER A 111 30.18 18.91 11.75
C SER A 111 31.61 19.08 11.26
N SER A 112 32.13 18.19 10.38
CA SER A 112 33.46 18.32 9.78
C SER A 112 33.58 19.54 8.87
N VAL A 113 32.45 20.07 8.38
CA VAL A 113 32.38 21.29 7.55
C VAL A 113 31.74 22.48 8.27
N GLY A 114 31.63 22.40 9.60
CA GLY A 114 31.07 23.48 10.41
C GLY A 114 29.55 23.61 10.36
N GLY A 115 28.87 22.61 9.86
CA GLY A 115 27.41 22.52 9.81
C GLY A 115 26.82 21.72 10.97
N ARG A 116 25.52 21.90 11.22
CA ARG A 116 24.71 21.10 12.14
C ARG A 116 23.34 20.87 11.50
N GLY A 117 22.77 19.69 11.72
CA GLY A 117 21.44 19.37 11.18
C GLY A 117 21.02 17.96 11.51
N GLU A 118 19.82 17.63 11.07
CA GLU A 118 19.26 16.30 11.24
C GLU A 118 18.32 15.95 10.09
N VAL A 119 18.08 14.66 9.92
CA VAL A 119 17.09 14.09 8.99
C VAL A 119 15.88 13.72 9.82
N ARG A 120 14.72 14.25 9.47
CA ARG A 120 13.46 14.03 10.17
C ARG A 120 12.48 13.26 9.31
N LEU A 121 11.76 12.32 9.92
CA LEU A 121 10.61 11.68 9.29
C LEU A 121 9.38 12.57 9.46
N ILE A 122 8.81 13.03 8.36
CA ILE A 122 7.55 13.79 8.35
C ILE A 122 6.38 12.89 7.97
N ASN A 123 5.20 13.21 8.49
CA ASN A 123 3.95 12.46 8.28
C ASN A 123 4.06 10.93 8.55
N PRO A 124 4.65 10.51 9.68
CA PRO A 124 4.89 9.08 9.97
C PRO A 124 3.61 8.25 10.07
N GLN A 125 2.47 8.89 10.23
CA GLN A 125 1.15 8.23 10.35
C GLN A 125 0.58 7.80 8.99
N SER A 126 1.06 8.38 7.90
CA SER A 126 0.58 8.07 6.55
C SER A 126 1.71 7.55 5.70
N PHE A 127 1.68 6.26 5.37
CA PHE A 127 2.69 5.64 4.50
C PHE A 127 2.84 6.39 3.16
N GLU A 128 1.72 6.84 2.58
CA GLU A 128 1.71 7.55 1.29
C GLU A 128 2.28 8.97 1.37
N LYS A 129 2.18 9.62 2.54
CA LYS A 129 2.62 11.01 2.77
C LYS A 129 3.91 11.08 3.59
N ALA A 130 4.40 9.93 4.04
CA ALA A 130 5.66 9.87 4.76
C ALA A 130 6.80 10.36 3.87
N GLY A 131 7.68 11.16 4.43
CA GLY A 131 8.82 11.70 3.71
C GLY A 131 9.96 12.04 4.66
N LEU A 132 11.13 12.33 4.09
CA LEU A 132 12.28 12.82 4.83
C LEU A 132 12.42 14.31 4.65
N GLU A 133 12.70 15.00 5.74
CA GLU A 133 13.03 16.41 5.76
C GLU A 133 14.45 16.59 6.29
N LEU A 134 15.29 17.26 5.52
CA LEU A 134 16.63 17.63 5.94
C LEU A 134 16.60 18.99 6.61
N THR A 135 17.29 19.10 7.76
CA THR A 135 17.54 20.37 8.40
C THR A 135 19.04 20.64 8.41
N VAL A 136 19.43 21.90 8.29
CA VAL A 136 20.82 22.32 8.34
C VAL A 136 20.97 23.77 8.82
N GLY A 137 22.07 24.04 9.51
CA GLY A 137 22.54 25.37 9.85
C GLY A 137 24.06 25.38 9.86
N PHE A 138 24.67 26.43 9.29
CA PHE A 138 26.11 26.66 9.25
C PHE A 138 26.49 27.86 10.10
N HIS A 139 27.75 27.97 10.45
CA HIS A 139 28.31 29.15 11.13
C HIS A 139 27.59 29.55 12.44
N GLY A 140 27.07 28.56 13.19
CA GLY A 140 26.38 28.81 14.46
C GLY A 140 24.90 29.17 14.30
N VAL A 141 24.38 29.26 13.08
CA VAL A 141 22.94 29.47 12.83
C VAL A 141 22.17 28.19 13.23
N PRO A 142 21.03 28.33 13.94
CA PRO A 142 20.20 27.16 14.26
C PRO A 142 19.74 26.41 12.99
N PRO A 143 19.71 25.06 13.04
CA PRO A 143 19.24 24.27 11.89
C PRO A 143 17.82 24.64 11.47
N ARG A 144 17.66 24.85 10.16
CA ARG A 144 16.39 25.12 9.51
C ARG A 144 16.17 24.10 8.40
N LYS A 145 14.93 23.91 8.00
CA LYS A 145 14.58 23.07 6.86
C LYS A 145 15.40 23.46 5.63
N LEU A 146 15.94 22.46 4.95
CA LEU A 146 16.64 22.66 3.68
C LEU A 146 15.65 23.17 2.63
N ASP A 147 15.88 24.40 2.17
CA ASP A 147 15.00 25.10 1.24
C ASP A 147 15.86 25.84 0.20
N ALA A 148 15.30 26.02 -0.99
CA ALA A 148 15.94 26.77 -2.08
C ALA A 148 16.14 28.27 -1.75
N TYR A 149 15.41 28.81 -0.77
CA TYR A 149 15.39 30.23 -0.44
C TYR A 149 16.16 30.58 0.85
N THR A 150 16.42 29.61 1.71
CA THR A 150 17.01 29.86 3.04
C THR A 150 18.49 29.60 3.15
N GLN A 151 19.07 28.79 2.25
CA GLN A 151 20.49 28.48 2.21
C GLN A 151 21.16 28.98 0.92
N SER A 152 22.45 29.29 0.99
CA SER A 152 23.23 29.53 -0.23
C SER A 152 23.31 28.28 -1.09
N GLY A 153 23.49 28.43 -2.42
CA GLY A 153 23.64 27.30 -3.33
C GLY A 153 24.70 26.31 -2.89
N GLY A 154 25.85 26.81 -2.40
CA GLY A 154 26.95 26.00 -1.90
C GLY A 154 26.61 25.24 -0.62
N GLU A 155 25.99 25.89 0.36
CA GLU A 155 25.55 25.24 1.61
C GLU A 155 24.54 24.14 1.33
N ARG A 156 23.64 24.36 0.36
CA ARG A 156 22.66 23.34 -0.06
C ARG A 156 23.35 22.13 -0.70
N SER A 157 24.32 22.34 -1.60
CA SER A 157 25.07 21.25 -2.22
C SER A 157 25.85 20.44 -1.18
N VAL A 158 26.53 21.11 -0.24
CA VAL A 158 27.22 20.45 0.88
C VAL A 158 26.27 19.63 1.74
N THR A 159 25.08 20.15 2.05
CA THR A 159 24.07 19.47 2.85
C THR A 159 23.55 18.21 2.15
N ILE A 160 23.22 18.32 0.86
CA ILE A 160 22.75 17.18 0.07
C ILE A 160 23.84 16.11 -0.04
N MET A 161 25.09 16.53 -0.30
CA MET A 161 26.20 15.58 -0.40
C MET A 161 26.48 14.90 0.95
N ALA A 162 26.45 15.62 2.06
CA ALA A 162 26.57 15.04 3.39
C ALA A 162 25.49 14.00 3.67
N PHE A 163 24.25 14.27 3.27
CA PHE A 163 23.16 13.29 3.38
C PHE A 163 23.37 12.07 2.49
N LEU A 164 23.79 12.25 1.23
CA LEU A 164 24.05 11.15 0.32
C LEU A 164 25.19 10.26 0.80
N LEU A 165 26.27 10.85 1.28
CA LEU A 165 27.41 10.11 1.85
C LEU A 165 26.99 9.34 3.11
N ALA A 166 26.24 9.97 4.01
CA ALA A 166 25.70 9.30 5.19
C ALA A 166 24.82 8.11 4.79
N LEU A 167 23.93 8.30 3.82
CA LEU A 167 23.06 7.22 3.32
C LEU A 167 23.86 6.10 2.66
N GLN A 168 24.87 6.42 1.86
CA GLN A 168 25.73 5.44 1.21
C GLN A 168 26.51 4.60 2.24
N GLY A 169 26.83 5.13 3.40
CA GLY A 169 27.45 4.39 4.51
C GLY A 169 26.62 3.20 4.99
N HIS A 170 25.30 3.25 4.82
CA HIS A 170 24.36 2.19 5.20
C HIS A 170 24.04 1.20 4.08
N ILE A 171 24.59 1.37 2.88
CA ILE A 171 24.37 0.49 1.74
C ILE A 171 25.46 -0.58 1.70
N ALA A 172 25.10 -1.85 1.66
CA ALA A 172 26.04 -2.97 1.58
C ALA A 172 26.53 -3.23 0.13
N SER A 173 26.88 -2.16 -0.61
CA SER A 173 27.44 -2.30 -1.97
C SER A 173 28.96 -2.13 -1.95
N PRO A 174 29.74 -3.02 -2.58
CA PRO A 174 31.17 -2.86 -2.69
C PRO A 174 31.58 -1.80 -3.72
N ILE A 175 30.68 -1.37 -4.59
CA ILE A 175 30.91 -0.32 -5.59
C ILE A 175 29.89 0.80 -5.38
N ARG A 176 30.37 2.02 -5.29
CA ARG A 176 29.56 3.23 -5.13
C ARG A 176 30.05 4.30 -6.10
N ALA A 177 29.18 5.19 -6.50
CA ALA A 177 29.52 6.26 -7.42
C ALA A 177 28.74 7.52 -7.13
N VAL A 178 29.35 8.65 -7.52
CA VAL A 178 28.67 9.95 -7.59
C VAL A 178 29.07 10.64 -8.89
N ASP A 179 28.05 11.20 -9.54
CA ASP A 179 28.22 11.90 -10.84
C ASP A 179 27.84 13.37 -10.69
N GLU A 180 28.66 14.25 -11.28
CA GLU A 180 28.43 15.69 -11.41
C GLU A 180 28.03 16.42 -10.11
N PHE A 181 28.51 15.96 -8.95
CA PHE A 181 28.13 16.48 -7.61
C PHE A 181 28.53 17.96 -7.38
N ASP A 182 29.44 18.48 -8.19
CA ASP A 182 30.10 19.79 -7.99
C ASP A 182 29.76 20.82 -9.08
N VAL A 183 28.94 20.47 -10.08
CA VAL A 183 28.67 21.30 -11.27
C VAL A 183 28.11 22.69 -10.92
N HIS A 184 27.30 22.79 -9.87
CA HIS A 184 26.68 24.07 -9.45
C HIS A 184 27.38 24.71 -8.28
N CYS A 185 28.60 24.31 -7.97
CA CYS A 185 29.36 24.83 -6.84
C CYS A 185 30.42 25.88 -7.29
N ASP A 186 30.58 26.91 -6.51
CA ASP A 186 31.75 27.79 -6.62
C ASP A 186 33.04 27.04 -6.24
N PRO A 187 34.23 27.55 -6.61
CA PRO A 187 35.49 26.84 -6.40
C PRO A 187 35.73 26.45 -4.93
N ARG A 188 35.34 27.27 -3.99
CA ARG A 188 35.54 27.02 -2.54
C ARG A 188 34.65 25.88 -2.05
N ASN A 189 33.40 25.91 -2.43
CA ASN A 189 32.45 24.85 -2.07
C ASN A 189 32.77 23.52 -2.80
N ARG A 190 33.34 23.59 -4.02
CA ARG A 190 33.82 22.41 -4.73
C ARG A 190 34.95 21.71 -4.01
N GLU A 191 35.96 22.49 -3.54
CA GLU A 191 37.05 21.95 -2.74
C GLU A 191 36.56 21.35 -1.44
N LEU A 192 35.60 22.01 -0.76
CA LEU A 192 35.00 21.52 0.47
C LEU A 192 34.26 20.18 0.25
N LEU A 193 33.46 20.08 -0.82
CA LEU A 193 32.76 18.88 -1.19
C LEU A 193 33.71 17.73 -1.49
N TRP A 194 34.79 18.02 -2.21
CA TRP A 194 35.79 17.04 -2.53
C TRP A 194 36.45 16.47 -1.27
N ARG A 195 36.95 17.33 -0.39
CA ARG A 195 37.54 16.92 0.89
C ARG A 195 36.58 16.11 1.75
N LEU A 196 35.32 16.55 1.79
CA LEU A 196 34.26 15.84 2.50
C LEU A 196 34.07 14.43 1.94
N THR A 197 34.01 14.30 0.61
CA THR A 197 33.84 13.01 -0.08
C THR A 197 34.99 12.07 0.21
N VAL A 198 36.23 12.53 -0.02
CA VAL A 198 37.44 11.72 0.22
C VAL A 198 37.54 11.27 1.68
N SER A 199 37.39 12.20 2.63
CA SER A 199 37.47 11.85 4.05
C SER A 199 36.41 10.85 4.50
N THR A 200 35.18 10.97 3.97
CA THR A 200 34.08 10.08 4.32
C THR A 200 34.24 8.71 3.66
N VAL A 201 34.63 8.68 2.39
CA VAL A 201 34.80 7.43 1.64
C VAL A 201 35.91 6.56 2.24
N ARG A 202 36.97 7.14 2.74
CA ARG A 202 38.05 6.43 3.45
C ARG A 202 37.56 5.68 4.70
N GLU A 203 36.47 6.14 5.32
CA GLU A 203 35.85 5.45 6.45
C GLU A 203 34.99 4.25 6.05
N PHE A 204 34.65 4.11 4.77
CA PHE A 204 33.77 3.00 4.30
C PHE A 204 34.50 1.63 4.21
N GLY A 205 35.82 1.57 4.38
CA GLY A 205 36.59 0.34 4.27
C GLY A 205 36.74 -0.13 2.81
N ASP A 206 36.60 -1.44 2.58
CA ASP A 206 36.83 -2.07 1.27
C ASP A 206 35.70 -1.75 0.27
N VAL A 207 35.62 -0.50 -0.17
CA VAL A 207 34.65 0.01 -1.14
C VAL A 207 35.37 0.68 -2.28
N GLN A 208 35.04 0.29 -3.50
CA GLN A 208 35.45 1.06 -4.69
C GLN A 208 34.49 2.23 -4.87
N TYR A 209 35.03 3.46 -4.78
CA TYR A 209 34.25 4.67 -4.96
C TYR A 209 34.64 5.39 -6.27
N ILE A 210 33.66 5.64 -7.13
CA ILE A 210 33.84 6.28 -8.42
C ILE A 210 33.24 7.69 -8.36
N VAL A 211 34.08 8.69 -8.70
CA VAL A 211 33.66 10.07 -8.80
C VAL A 211 33.78 10.53 -10.24
N ILE A 212 32.68 11.04 -10.79
CA ILE A 212 32.66 11.63 -12.13
C ILE A 212 32.42 13.12 -12.01
N THR A 213 33.29 13.94 -12.60
CA THR A 213 33.18 15.40 -12.57
C THR A 213 33.74 16.01 -13.85
N PRO A 214 33.11 17.05 -14.43
CA PRO A 214 33.66 17.79 -15.55
C PRO A 214 34.69 18.82 -15.10
N GLY A 215 34.81 19.08 -13.79
CA GLY A 215 35.65 20.10 -13.21
C GLY A 215 37.10 19.66 -12.98
N GLN A 216 38.00 20.64 -12.83
CA GLN A 216 39.31 20.37 -12.29
C GLN A 216 39.18 20.23 -10.76
N LEU A 217 39.60 19.09 -10.24
CA LEU A 217 39.64 18.84 -8.81
C LEU A 217 41.03 19.18 -8.24
N PRO A 218 41.13 19.71 -7.04
CA PRO A 218 42.39 19.90 -6.33
C PRO A 218 42.88 18.53 -5.81
N LEU A 219 43.33 17.67 -6.72
CA LEU A 219 43.76 16.30 -6.41
C LEU A 219 45.20 16.32 -5.91
N THR A 220 45.44 15.61 -4.82
CA THR A 220 46.77 15.13 -4.45
C THR A 220 46.85 13.64 -4.76
N SER A 221 48.08 13.15 -4.98
CA SER A 221 48.29 11.69 -5.20
C SER A 221 47.84 10.83 -4.03
N GLU A 222 47.64 11.42 -2.87
CA GLU A 222 47.12 10.76 -1.66
C GLU A 222 45.57 10.65 -1.63
N ASP A 223 44.90 11.46 -2.46
CA ASP A 223 43.42 11.54 -2.42
C ASP A 223 42.72 10.47 -3.25
N VAL A 224 43.36 9.99 -4.30
CA VAL A 224 42.81 9.04 -5.26
C VAL A 224 43.81 8.00 -5.72
N ASP A 225 43.37 6.77 -5.93
CA ASP A 225 44.21 5.68 -6.43
C ASP A 225 44.40 5.78 -7.94
N ASN A 226 43.36 6.17 -8.69
CA ASN A 226 43.40 6.25 -10.15
C ASN A 226 42.63 7.47 -10.67
N VAL A 227 43.15 8.11 -11.69
CA VAL A 227 42.50 9.21 -12.41
C VAL A 227 42.34 8.82 -13.88
N ILE A 228 41.09 8.83 -14.36
CA ILE A 228 40.78 8.57 -15.75
C ILE A 228 40.29 9.87 -16.38
N VAL A 229 41.07 10.39 -17.32
CA VAL A 229 40.72 11.62 -18.06
C VAL A 229 40.08 11.24 -19.40
N VAL A 230 38.87 11.78 -19.60
CA VAL A 230 38.15 11.61 -20.89
C VAL A 230 38.07 12.96 -21.60
N GLN A 231 38.65 13.06 -22.80
CA GLN A 231 38.68 14.29 -23.59
C GLN A 231 38.14 14.03 -25.00
N LYS A 232 37.49 15.04 -25.56
CA LYS A 232 37.05 15.00 -26.98
C LYS A 232 38.09 15.72 -27.84
N VAL A 233 38.80 14.96 -28.65
CA VAL A 233 39.83 15.47 -29.58
C VAL A 233 39.45 15.08 -31.01
N GLY A 234 39.33 16.08 -31.92
CA GLY A 234 38.97 15.82 -33.31
C GLY A 234 37.65 15.09 -33.52
N GLY A 235 36.65 15.30 -32.64
CA GLY A 235 35.33 14.65 -32.72
C GLY A 235 35.27 13.23 -32.14
N LYS A 236 36.40 12.68 -31.68
CA LYS A 236 36.50 11.36 -31.05
C LYS A 236 36.81 11.49 -29.55
N SER A 237 36.21 10.65 -28.74
CA SER A 237 36.56 10.57 -27.31
C SER A 237 37.89 9.82 -27.14
N GLN A 238 38.80 10.42 -26.41
CA GLN A 238 40.08 9.81 -26.02
C GLN A 238 40.08 9.62 -24.49
N VAL A 239 40.61 8.49 -24.05
CA VAL A 239 40.69 8.12 -22.63
C VAL A 239 42.17 8.01 -22.25
N LYS A 240 42.58 8.66 -21.18
CA LYS A 240 43.92 8.57 -20.63
C LYS A 240 43.83 8.25 -19.13
N ILE A 241 44.55 7.23 -18.70
CA ILE A 241 44.75 6.94 -17.29
C ILE A 241 45.95 7.76 -16.80
N VAL A 242 45.79 8.52 -15.72
CA VAL A 242 46.83 9.33 -15.11
C VAL A 242 47.03 8.80 -13.71
N GLY A 243 48.23 8.29 -13.43
CA GLY A 243 48.59 7.72 -12.15
C GLY A 243 49.03 6.29 -12.30
N GLU A 244 50.26 6.12 -12.64
CA GLU A 244 51.20 5.08 -12.20
C GLU A 244 52.57 5.60 -12.61
N GLY A 245 53.28 6.12 -11.63
CA GLY A 245 54.66 6.47 -11.71
C GLY A 245 55.29 6.19 -10.34
#